data_1e095a75b88907f7b5cfaab8ae3f35ab
#
_entry.id   1e095a75b88907f7b5cfaab8ae3f35ab
#
_cell.length_a   1.000
_cell.length_b   1.000
_cell.length_c   1.000
_cell.angle_alpha   90.00
_cell.angle_beta   90.00
_cell.angle_gamma   90.00
#
_symmetry.space_group_name_H-M   'P 1'
#
loop_
_entity.id
_entity.type
_entity.pdbx_description
1 polymer ?
#
loop_
_entity_poly.entity_id
_entity_poly.type
_entity_poly.pdbx_seq_one_letter_code
_entity_poly.pdbx_strand_id
1 'polypeptide(L)'
;LSYGGLVSGDNLTGTYSGVFNNANVGTGKTVTITSSYSGADVNNYTITDQASTTADVIAKALTATASASNKVYDGSSTATSTLSLSGFIGSETVTSTNSSSFNNKNVGTSKTVTVNSITLADGSNGGLASNYSISTGQTTTADVTAKALTVSGITASNKTYDGGINATVTLSFSGFIGSETINNINSSTFDNKNIGTAKAVTVNSITLVDGNNGGLASNYSISSGQTTTADISAKQITVSGISASSKSYDGTTSITLDTSSVNYNGLVSGDDLTGSFSGVFVNDNVGTGRVINITSSYSGDDIGNYNIINQNTHFADITIGNPTISGLSNQTKSFTTSSYTLTGIPSISGLPIVYSSSDTSVATVNSNTGKVTFVNVGSVTISANIVSTINYNSTTSLYLLEINLNNTNFNSEGSSSIVKQLSVLN
;
A
#
# COMPACT_ATOMS: atom_id res chain seq x y z
N LEU A 1 51.13 83.86 8.21
CA LEU A 1 52.41 84.43 7.79
C LEU A 1 52.69 85.71 8.56
N SER A 2 53.93 85.91 8.96
CA SER A 2 54.45 87.12 9.61
C SER A 2 55.70 87.58 8.89
N TYR A 3 55.80 88.89 8.77
CA TYR A 3 57.04 89.52 8.25
C TYR A 3 57.94 89.94 9.41
N GLY A 4 59.07 89.27 9.51
CA GLY A 4 60.09 89.70 10.50
C GLY A 4 60.84 90.92 9.97
N GLY A 5 60.95 92.01 10.79
CA GLY A 5 61.67 93.20 10.45
C GLY A 5 60.89 94.28 9.68
N LEU A 6 59.57 94.11 9.45
CA LEU A 6 58.73 95.18 8.89
C LEU A 6 58.59 96.36 9.85
N VAL A 7 58.84 97.56 9.34
CA VAL A 7 58.72 98.79 10.14
C VAL A 7 57.25 99.09 10.33
N SER A 8 56.91 99.54 11.57
CA SER A 8 55.54 99.84 11.93
C SER A 8 54.97 101.00 11.11
N GLY A 9 53.89 100.73 10.35
CA GLY A 9 53.22 101.70 9.50
C GLY A 9 53.48 101.49 7.99
N ASP A 10 54.42 100.69 7.62
CA ASP A 10 54.73 100.39 6.22
C ASP A 10 53.72 99.41 5.60
N ASN A 11 53.44 99.65 4.34
CA ASN A 11 52.50 98.86 3.56
C ASN A 11 53.24 97.82 2.65
N LEU A 12 53.16 96.54 3.10
CA LEU A 12 53.73 95.45 2.36
C LEU A 12 52.67 94.28 2.41
N THR A 13 52.24 93.80 1.23
CA THR A 13 51.32 92.74 1.06
C THR A 13 51.95 91.63 0.23
N GLY A 14 51.93 90.38 0.70
CA GLY A 14 52.41 89.20 -0.02
C GLY A 14 51.28 88.31 -0.47
N THR A 15 51.37 87.81 -1.68
CA THR A 15 50.57 86.71 -2.21
C THR A 15 51.43 85.48 -2.37
N TYR A 16 50.88 84.36 -2.04
CA TYR A 16 51.63 83.11 -1.95
C TYR A 16 50.89 82.00 -2.68
N SER A 17 51.53 81.14 -3.42
CA SER A 17 51.04 79.89 -3.98
C SER A 17 51.96 78.75 -3.63
N GLY A 18 51.45 77.56 -3.36
CA GLY A 18 52.23 76.41 -3.05
C GLY A 18 51.95 75.25 -3.99
N VAL A 19 52.96 74.55 -4.43
CA VAL A 19 52.82 73.39 -5.31
C VAL A 19 53.56 72.24 -4.70
N PHE A 20 52.86 71.11 -4.53
CA PHE A 20 53.50 69.85 -4.12
C PHE A 20 54.41 69.33 -5.21
N ASN A 21 55.52 68.65 -4.80
CA ASN A 21 56.45 68.01 -5.70
C ASN A 21 55.85 66.98 -6.67
N ASN A 22 54.76 66.32 -6.25
CA ASN A 22 53.86 65.48 -7.08
C ASN A 22 52.50 65.30 -6.39
N ALA A 23 51.51 64.76 -7.11
CA ALA A 23 50.14 64.58 -6.61
C ALA A 23 49.96 63.30 -5.73
N ASN A 24 50.99 62.46 -5.60
CA ASN A 24 50.87 61.17 -4.90
C ASN A 24 50.74 61.30 -3.37
N VAL A 25 50.02 60.39 -2.74
CA VAL A 25 49.89 60.28 -1.27
C VAL A 25 51.27 60.17 -0.61
N GLY A 26 51.48 60.87 0.49
CA GLY A 26 52.70 60.80 1.29
C GLY A 26 52.67 61.80 2.42
N THR A 27 53.44 61.55 3.48
CA THR A 27 53.62 62.44 4.62
C THR A 27 54.84 63.31 4.45
N GLY A 28 54.83 64.55 5.00
CA GLY A 28 55.95 65.48 4.95
C GLY A 28 56.44 65.88 3.53
N LYS A 29 55.48 65.84 2.57
CA LYS A 29 55.86 66.20 1.17
C LYS A 29 56.22 67.66 1.02
N THR A 30 57.22 67.90 0.26
CA THR A 30 57.71 69.27 -0.02
C THR A 30 56.65 70.04 -0.82
N VAL A 31 56.31 71.22 -0.31
CA VAL A 31 55.44 72.19 -0.99
C VAL A 31 56.41 73.33 -1.35
N THR A 32 56.73 73.55 -2.64
CA THR A 32 57.47 74.68 -3.12
C THR A 32 56.59 75.92 -3.08
N ILE A 33 57.06 76.98 -2.44
CA ILE A 33 56.34 78.24 -2.27
C ILE A 33 56.83 79.21 -3.31
N THR A 34 55.93 79.85 -4.02
CA THR A 34 56.20 80.98 -4.87
C THR A 34 55.55 82.20 -4.22
N SER A 35 56.35 83.25 -3.97
CA SER A 35 55.92 84.48 -3.32
C SER A 35 55.87 85.62 -4.30
N SER A 36 55.03 86.57 -4.15
CA SER A 36 55.02 87.83 -4.85
C SER A 36 54.56 88.91 -3.88
N TYR A 37 55.29 90.04 -3.89
CA TYR A 37 55.06 91.10 -2.92
C TYR A 37 54.65 92.39 -3.63
N SER A 38 53.77 93.16 -2.97
CA SER A 38 53.24 94.44 -3.45
C SER A 38 53.04 95.39 -2.26
N GLY A 39 52.84 96.67 -2.50
CA GLY A 39 52.63 97.71 -1.51
C GLY A 39 53.50 98.92 -1.77
N ALA A 40 53.18 100.07 -1.15
CA ALA A 40 53.87 101.33 -1.38
C ALA A 40 55.33 101.26 -0.96
N ASP A 41 55.64 100.45 0.07
CA ASP A 41 56.96 100.41 0.69
C ASP A 41 57.79 99.17 0.32
N VAL A 42 57.27 98.29 -0.62
CA VAL A 42 57.90 97.03 -0.99
C VAL A 42 59.36 97.17 -1.45
N ASN A 43 59.71 98.31 -2.18
CA ASN A 43 61.02 98.58 -2.69
C ASN A 43 62.03 98.93 -1.59
N ASN A 44 61.62 99.23 -0.37
CA ASN A 44 62.45 99.52 0.77
C ASN A 44 63.00 98.33 1.48
N TYR A 45 62.52 97.08 1.06
CA TYR A 45 62.87 95.86 1.72
C TYR A 45 63.59 94.85 0.80
N THR A 46 64.53 94.11 1.38
CA THR A 46 65.09 92.90 0.78
C THR A 46 64.39 91.76 1.45
N ILE A 47 63.56 91.04 0.70
CA ILE A 47 62.73 89.95 1.26
C ILE A 47 63.46 88.65 1.01
N THR A 48 63.63 87.84 2.10
CA THR A 48 64.13 86.47 2.03
C THR A 48 62.88 85.53 2.11
N ASP A 49 62.58 84.84 1.03
CA ASP A 49 61.49 83.94 0.93
C ASP A 49 61.68 82.65 1.68
N GLN A 50 60.61 82.10 2.27
CA GLN A 50 60.52 80.72 2.64
C GLN A 50 60.27 79.92 1.36
N ALA A 51 61.31 79.28 0.82
CA ALA A 51 61.22 78.57 -0.47
C ALA A 51 60.36 77.30 -0.44
N SER A 52 60.18 76.72 0.73
CA SER A 52 59.39 75.50 0.85
C SER A 52 58.84 75.32 2.25
N THR A 53 57.81 74.48 2.34
CA THR A 53 57.26 73.91 3.57
C THR A 53 56.93 72.44 3.33
N THR A 54 56.41 71.78 4.31
CA THR A 54 55.90 70.38 4.17
C THR A 54 54.46 70.30 4.52
N ALA A 55 53.74 69.42 3.81
CA ALA A 55 52.32 69.03 4.09
C ALA A 55 52.09 67.62 3.65
N ASP A 56 51.02 67.04 4.13
CA ASP A 56 50.62 65.68 3.79
C ASP A 56 49.61 65.70 2.65
N VAL A 57 49.72 64.71 1.76
CA VAL A 57 48.68 64.33 0.80
C VAL A 57 48.11 63.05 1.27
N ILE A 58 46.82 63.07 1.65
CA ILE A 58 46.10 61.90 2.16
C ILE A 58 45.39 61.19 1.06
N ALA A 59 45.17 59.86 1.25
CA ALA A 59 44.47 59.03 0.30
C ALA A 59 43.02 59.48 0.15
N LYS A 60 42.56 59.53 -1.09
CA LYS A 60 41.13 59.80 -1.39
C LYS A 60 40.28 58.57 -1.13
N ALA A 61 39.23 58.72 -0.34
CA ALA A 61 38.29 57.65 -0.06
C ALA A 61 37.41 57.34 -1.30
N LEU A 62 37.39 56.07 -1.69
CA LEU A 62 36.47 55.53 -2.69
C LEU A 62 35.21 55.01 -2.02
N THR A 63 34.14 54.97 -2.80
CA THR A 63 32.89 54.24 -2.44
C THR A 63 32.81 52.99 -3.28
N ALA A 64 32.24 51.89 -2.68
CA ALA A 64 32.03 50.64 -3.37
C ALA A 64 30.56 50.20 -3.24
N THR A 65 29.99 49.79 -4.35
CA THR A 65 28.71 49.05 -4.38
C THR A 65 29.02 47.60 -4.65
N ALA A 66 28.47 46.70 -3.78
CA ALA A 66 28.68 45.28 -3.91
C ALA A 66 27.47 44.61 -4.59
N SER A 67 27.74 43.62 -5.44
CA SER A 67 26.78 42.63 -5.90
C SER A 67 27.31 41.23 -5.63
N ALA A 68 26.42 40.24 -5.40
CA ALA A 68 26.85 38.87 -5.12
C ALA A 68 26.08 37.87 -5.97
N SER A 69 26.67 36.74 -6.24
CA SER A 69 26.08 35.64 -6.98
C SER A 69 25.40 34.67 -6.04
N ASN A 70 24.25 34.12 -6.47
CA ASN A 70 23.63 32.95 -5.81
C ASN A 70 24.57 31.76 -5.88
N LYS A 71 24.45 30.85 -4.92
CA LYS A 71 25.17 29.57 -4.94
C LYS A 71 24.28 28.41 -4.52
N VAL A 72 24.69 27.21 -4.90
CA VAL A 72 24.15 25.97 -4.34
C VAL A 72 24.85 25.68 -3.01
N TYR A 73 24.15 25.12 -2.03
CA TYR A 73 24.73 24.70 -0.75
C TYR A 73 25.95 23.82 -0.94
N ASP A 74 27.07 24.26 -0.36
CA ASP A 74 28.39 23.61 -0.43
C ASP A 74 29.02 23.39 0.95
N GLY A 75 28.29 23.67 2.03
CA GLY A 75 28.77 23.55 3.41
C GLY A 75 29.62 24.72 3.89
N SER A 76 29.89 25.73 3.06
CA SER A 76 30.69 26.90 3.41
C SER A 76 29.86 28.20 3.40
N SER A 77 30.31 29.22 4.13
CA SER A 77 29.74 30.56 4.06
C SER A 77 30.42 31.46 3.03
N THR A 78 31.45 31.00 2.30
CA THR A 78 32.11 31.79 1.28
C THR A 78 31.16 32.27 0.21
N ALA A 79 31.25 33.54 -0.16
CA ALA A 79 30.45 34.15 -1.21
C ALA A 79 31.32 34.69 -2.33
N THR A 80 30.82 34.64 -3.56
CA THR A 80 31.41 35.34 -4.70
C THR A 80 30.72 36.68 -4.85
N SER A 81 31.47 37.77 -4.75
CA SER A 81 30.97 39.14 -4.96
C SER A 81 31.83 39.91 -5.92
N THR A 82 31.24 40.92 -6.54
CA THR A 82 31.92 41.92 -7.37
C THR A 82 31.67 43.30 -6.79
N LEU A 83 32.67 44.19 -6.92
CA LEU A 83 32.61 45.55 -6.45
C LEU A 83 32.65 46.52 -7.64
N SER A 84 31.75 47.50 -7.63
CA SER A 84 31.80 48.66 -8.50
C SER A 84 32.30 49.82 -7.68
N LEU A 85 33.48 50.33 -8.05
CA LEU A 85 34.16 51.44 -7.34
C LEU A 85 33.81 52.76 -7.99
N SER A 86 33.69 53.81 -7.18
CA SER A 86 33.46 55.18 -7.65
C SER A 86 34.17 56.18 -6.73
N GLY A 87 34.30 57.46 -7.22
CA GLY A 87 34.96 58.53 -6.49
C GLY A 87 36.39 58.79 -6.97
N PHE A 88 36.79 58.27 -8.12
CA PHE A 88 38.13 58.48 -8.71
C PHE A 88 38.40 59.96 -9.03
N ILE A 89 39.69 60.32 -9.21
CA ILE A 89 40.12 61.63 -9.69
C ILE A 89 40.20 61.56 -11.22
N GLY A 90 39.46 62.47 -11.88
CA GLY A 90 39.47 62.53 -13.35
C GLY A 90 39.03 61.18 -14.00
N SER A 91 39.96 60.69 -14.85
CA SER A 91 39.75 59.43 -15.56
C SER A 91 40.57 58.26 -14.95
N GLU A 92 41.22 58.48 -13.79
CA GLU A 92 41.92 57.41 -13.10
C GLU A 92 41.05 56.24 -12.75
N THR A 93 41.56 55.00 -12.74
CA THR A 93 40.92 53.84 -12.24
C THR A 93 41.86 53.02 -11.37
N VAL A 94 41.35 52.26 -10.44
CA VAL A 94 42.08 51.19 -9.74
C VAL A 94 41.31 49.88 -9.87
N THR A 95 42.00 48.79 -9.78
CA THR A 95 41.37 47.45 -9.72
C THR A 95 41.25 46.99 -8.27
N SER A 96 40.36 46.01 -8.00
CA SER A 96 40.21 45.45 -6.67
C SER A 96 40.00 43.95 -6.69
N THR A 97 40.50 43.29 -5.65
CA THR A 97 40.14 41.94 -5.26
C THR A 97 39.45 42.01 -3.92
N ASN A 98 38.49 41.07 -3.67
CA ASN A 98 37.77 41.04 -2.41
C ASN A 98 37.58 39.62 -1.92
N SER A 99 37.29 39.47 -0.62
CA SER A 99 36.70 38.28 -0.02
C SER A 99 35.35 38.60 0.59
N SER A 100 34.40 37.71 0.47
CA SER A 100 33.06 37.93 0.98
C SER A 100 32.46 36.64 1.59
N SER A 101 31.53 36.83 2.48
CA SER A 101 30.85 35.69 3.12
C SER A 101 29.37 35.96 3.33
N PHE A 102 28.58 34.92 3.23
CA PHE A 102 27.21 34.87 3.71
C PHE A 102 27.20 34.93 5.26
N ASN A 103 26.09 35.38 5.82
CA ASN A 103 25.87 35.39 7.29
C ASN A 103 25.95 34.02 7.92
N ASN A 104 25.59 32.94 7.20
CA ASN A 104 25.79 31.54 7.56
C ASN A 104 25.80 30.68 6.28
N LYS A 105 26.14 29.37 6.40
CA LYS A 105 26.21 28.42 5.28
C LYS A 105 24.88 27.94 4.74
N ASN A 106 23.78 28.03 5.53
CA ASN A 106 22.51 27.34 5.25
C ASN A 106 21.72 27.98 4.10
N VAL A 107 20.88 27.18 3.50
CA VAL A 107 19.92 27.59 2.45
C VAL A 107 19.04 28.74 2.94
N GLY A 108 18.76 29.65 2.03
CA GLY A 108 17.87 30.79 2.27
C GLY A 108 17.91 31.80 1.13
N THR A 109 16.88 32.61 1.02
CA THR A 109 16.72 33.68 0.05
C THR A 109 17.18 35.01 0.63
N SER A 110 17.70 35.90 -0.23
CA SER A 110 18.11 37.25 0.15
C SER A 110 19.02 37.29 1.38
N LYS A 111 19.94 36.31 1.48
CA LYS A 111 20.85 36.20 2.60
C LYS A 111 21.89 37.31 2.50
N THR A 112 22.19 37.93 3.63
CA THR A 112 23.23 38.98 3.69
C THR A 112 24.61 38.43 3.30
N VAL A 113 25.23 39.09 2.36
CA VAL A 113 26.63 38.88 1.98
C VAL A 113 27.42 40.10 2.41
N THR A 114 28.46 39.91 3.20
CA THR A 114 29.36 40.99 3.69
C THR A 114 30.71 40.87 2.99
N VAL A 115 31.21 41.98 2.50
CA VAL A 115 32.56 42.11 1.98
C VAL A 115 33.56 42.24 3.15
N ASN A 116 34.34 41.19 3.36
CA ASN A 116 35.23 41.07 4.53
C ASN A 116 36.60 41.79 4.32
N SER A 117 37.11 41.74 3.10
CA SER A 117 38.36 42.41 2.74
C SER A 117 38.29 42.97 1.32
N ILE A 118 38.99 44.08 1.09
CA ILE A 118 39.19 44.67 -0.22
C ILE A 118 40.68 45.01 -0.34
N THR A 119 41.32 44.55 -1.39
CA THR A 119 42.70 44.93 -1.76
C THR A 119 42.66 45.68 -3.07
N LEU A 120 43.13 46.92 -3.07
CA LEU A 120 43.28 47.73 -4.27
C LEU A 120 44.60 47.41 -4.96
N ALA A 121 44.58 47.45 -6.27
CA ALA A 121 45.77 47.37 -7.11
C ALA A 121 45.74 48.49 -8.17
N ASP A 122 46.91 48.88 -8.66
CA ASP A 122 47.05 49.94 -9.64
C ASP A 122 46.22 49.65 -10.89
N GLY A 123 45.63 50.67 -11.44
CA GLY A 123 44.75 50.58 -12.60
C GLY A 123 45.31 51.39 -13.80
N SER A 124 44.36 52.01 -14.52
CA SER A 124 44.68 52.75 -15.75
C SER A 124 44.67 54.26 -15.52
N ASN A 125 45.18 54.97 -16.49
CA ASN A 125 45.19 56.43 -16.55
C ASN A 125 45.92 57.13 -15.33
N GLY A 126 46.95 56.47 -14.79
CA GLY A 126 47.72 57.00 -13.66
C GLY A 126 47.11 56.66 -12.29
N GLY A 127 46.09 55.80 -12.23
CA GLY A 127 45.46 55.39 -10.97
C GLY A 127 46.38 54.47 -10.16
N LEU A 128 47.03 55.04 -9.13
CA LEU A 128 47.85 54.31 -8.17
C LEU A 128 46.98 53.90 -6.96
N ALA A 129 47.03 52.65 -6.61
CA ALA A 129 46.30 52.12 -5.45
C ALA A 129 46.59 52.86 -4.14
N SER A 130 47.87 53.30 -3.99
CA SER A 130 48.35 54.06 -2.82
C SER A 130 47.70 55.44 -2.65
N ASN A 131 47.12 56.00 -3.73
CA ASN A 131 46.48 57.32 -3.72
C ASN A 131 44.99 57.22 -3.26
N TYR A 132 44.51 55.98 -3.04
CA TYR A 132 43.10 55.72 -2.68
C TYR A 132 43.00 54.89 -1.40
N SER A 133 41.88 55.06 -0.71
CA SER A 133 41.51 54.24 0.43
C SER A 133 40.06 53.75 0.21
N ILE A 134 39.74 52.60 0.81
CA ILE A 134 38.39 52.04 0.76
C ILE A 134 38.12 51.32 2.08
N SER A 135 36.94 51.51 2.63
CA SER A 135 36.46 50.73 3.81
C SER A 135 35.90 49.39 3.38
N THR A 136 35.94 48.43 4.28
CA THR A 136 35.27 47.11 4.15
C THR A 136 33.92 47.14 4.82
N GLY A 137 33.13 46.04 4.70
CA GLY A 137 31.82 45.92 5.35
C GLY A 137 30.64 46.28 4.47
N GLN A 138 30.86 46.51 3.16
CA GLN A 138 29.72 46.62 2.22
C GLN A 138 28.89 45.37 2.27
N THR A 139 27.56 45.53 2.24
CA THR A 139 26.61 44.43 2.25
C THR A 139 25.80 44.40 0.99
N THR A 140 25.42 43.22 0.58
CA THR A 140 24.48 42.95 -0.50
C THR A 140 23.70 41.68 -0.14
N THR A 141 22.86 41.16 -1.03
CA THR A 141 22.12 39.93 -0.80
C THR A 141 22.30 38.96 -1.97
N ALA A 142 22.26 37.67 -1.66
CA ALA A 142 22.23 36.60 -2.64
C ALA A 142 21.55 35.34 -2.00
N ASP A 143 21.14 34.40 -2.83
CA ASP A 143 20.52 33.18 -2.36
C ASP A 143 21.53 32.04 -2.20
N VAL A 144 21.27 31.19 -1.21
CA VAL A 144 21.88 29.86 -1.14
C VAL A 144 20.72 28.86 -1.41
N THR A 145 20.82 28.12 -2.51
CA THR A 145 19.80 27.14 -2.91
C THR A 145 20.16 25.74 -2.42
N ALA A 146 19.16 24.88 -2.25
CA ALA A 146 19.36 23.53 -1.78
C ALA A 146 20.20 22.68 -2.75
N LYS A 147 21.08 21.84 -2.20
CA LYS A 147 21.83 20.86 -2.97
C LYS A 147 20.96 19.65 -3.26
N ALA A 148 20.84 19.29 -4.54
CA ALA A 148 20.11 18.09 -4.94
C ALA A 148 20.86 16.83 -4.51
N LEU A 149 20.17 15.93 -3.81
CA LEU A 149 20.62 14.57 -3.53
C LEU A 149 20.18 13.62 -4.65
N THR A 150 20.90 12.51 -4.77
CA THR A 150 20.55 11.41 -5.68
C THR A 150 20.19 10.19 -4.84
N VAL A 151 19.14 9.48 -5.22
CA VAL A 151 18.83 8.14 -4.66
C VAL A 151 19.87 7.17 -5.19
N SER A 152 20.75 6.68 -4.32
CA SER A 152 21.85 5.75 -4.65
C SER A 152 21.47 4.29 -4.45
N GLY A 153 20.39 4.02 -3.70
CA GLY A 153 19.86 2.68 -3.48
C GLY A 153 18.38 2.75 -3.09
N ILE A 154 17.62 1.80 -3.60
CA ILE A 154 16.19 1.64 -3.30
C ILE A 154 15.88 0.16 -3.15
N THR A 155 15.26 -0.21 -2.04
CA THR A 155 14.75 -1.56 -1.80
C THR A 155 13.35 -1.49 -1.24
N ALA A 156 12.45 -2.37 -1.71
CA ALA A 156 11.12 -2.54 -1.15
C ALA A 156 11.02 -3.90 -0.46
N SER A 157 10.28 -3.94 0.63
CA SER A 157 10.02 -5.20 1.36
C SER A 157 8.86 -5.94 0.72
N ASN A 158 9.01 -7.27 0.58
CA ASN A 158 7.89 -8.13 0.26
C ASN A 158 6.84 -8.08 1.38
N LYS A 159 5.58 -8.30 1.03
CA LYS A 159 4.51 -8.41 2.02
C LYS A 159 3.58 -9.57 1.72
N THR A 160 2.83 -9.99 2.72
CA THR A 160 1.66 -10.85 2.53
C THR A 160 0.45 -9.97 2.19
N TYR A 161 -0.43 -10.47 1.36
CA TYR A 161 -1.66 -9.78 0.97
C TYR A 161 -2.43 -9.28 2.20
N ASP A 162 -2.78 -8.00 2.19
CA ASP A 162 -3.50 -7.31 3.27
C ASP A 162 -4.68 -6.45 2.76
N GLY A 163 -4.98 -6.56 1.44
CA GLY A 163 -6.02 -5.76 0.77
C GLY A 163 -5.58 -4.34 0.40
N GLY A 164 -4.39 -3.88 0.84
CA GLY A 164 -3.88 -2.54 0.60
C GLY A 164 -2.74 -2.50 -0.43
N ILE A 165 -2.46 -1.30 -0.93
CA ILE A 165 -1.36 -1.05 -1.87
C ILE A 165 -0.11 -0.47 -1.18
N ASN A 166 -0.14 -0.17 0.11
CA ASN A 166 1.01 0.42 0.80
C ASN A 166 2.24 -0.49 0.73
N ALA A 167 3.39 0.12 0.45
CA ALA A 167 4.68 -0.54 0.38
C ALA A 167 5.65 0.08 1.38
N THR A 168 6.52 -0.75 1.96
CA THR A 168 7.64 -0.30 2.80
C THR A 168 8.90 -0.24 1.95
N VAL A 169 9.48 0.96 1.82
CA VAL A 169 10.69 1.20 1.02
C VAL A 169 11.78 1.78 1.89
N THR A 170 13.00 1.28 1.71
CA THR A 170 14.22 1.85 2.25
C THR A 170 15.00 2.54 1.14
N LEU A 171 15.40 3.79 1.40
CA LEU A 171 16.15 4.64 0.48
C LEU A 171 17.54 4.94 1.03
N SER A 172 18.53 4.91 0.15
CA SER A 172 19.87 5.42 0.40
C SER A 172 20.12 6.60 -0.52
N PHE A 173 20.83 7.62 -0.01
CA PHE A 173 21.12 8.83 -0.77
C PHE A 173 22.62 9.05 -0.91
N SER A 174 23.00 9.79 -1.95
CA SER A 174 24.36 10.28 -2.20
C SER A 174 24.33 11.75 -2.58
N GLY A 175 25.50 12.39 -2.54
CA GLY A 175 25.66 13.81 -2.85
C GLY A 175 25.72 14.71 -1.62
N PHE A 176 25.90 14.17 -0.43
CA PHE A 176 26.08 14.93 0.81
C PHE A 176 27.36 15.76 0.80
N ILE A 177 27.40 16.80 1.62
CA ILE A 177 28.58 17.57 1.87
C ILE A 177 29.37 16.95 3.05
N GLY A 178 30.63 16.61 2.80
CA GLY A 178 31.52 16.03 3.83
C GLY A 178 30.88 14.74 4.44
N SER A 179 30.73 14.75 5.77
CA SER A 179 30.14 13.65 6.53
C SER A 179 28.70 13.90 6.95
N GLU A 180 28.04 14.93 6.44
CA GLU A 180 26.64 15.21 6.74
C GLU A 180 25.75 14.03 6.30
N THR A 181 24.70 13.76 7.05
CA THR A 181 23.68 12.76 6.71
C THR A 181 22.29 13.35 6.85
N ILE A 182 21.33 12.79 6.14
CA ILE A 182 19.91 13.17 6.21
C ILE A 182 19.10 11.90 6.39
N ASN A 183 18.08 11.95 7.24
CA ASN A 183 17.05 10.95 7.37
C ASN A 183 15.89 11.25 6.41
N ASN A 184 15.00 10.28 6.22
CA ASN A 184 13.82 10.48 5.40
C ASN A 184 12.59 9.75 5.94
N ILE A 185 11.42 10.29 5.60
CA ILE A 185 10.12 9.63 5.67
C ILE A 185 9.62 9.55 4.23
N ASN A 186 9.19 8.37 3.81
CA ASN A 186 8.64 8.21 2.47
C ASN A 186 7.27 7.54 2.51
N SER A 187 6.46 7.79 1.48
CA SER A 187 5.28 7.01 1.17
C SER A 187 5.47 6.31 -0.16
N SER A 188 5.09 5.05 -0.20
CA SER A 188 5.29 4.23 -1.38
C SER A 188 4.13 3.27 -1.57
N THR A 189 3.82 2.92 -2.82
CA THR A 189 2.70 2.04 -3.13
C THR A 189 3.06 1.04 -4.21
N PHE A 190 2.48 -0.15 -4.11
CA PHE A 190 2.39 -1.09 -5.20
C PHE A 190 1.45 -0.57 -6.30
N ASP A 191 1.59 -1.09 -7.50
CA ASP A 191 0.74 -0.82 -8.67
C ASP A 191 -0.73 -1.23 -8.44
N ASN A 192 -0.96 -2.33 -7.72
CA ASN A 192 -2.28 -2.81 -7.27
C ASN A 192 -2.14 -3.73 -6.04
N LYS A 193 -3.27 -4.08 -5.41
CA LYS A 193 -3.31 -4.90 -4.19
C LYS A 193 -3.00 -6.38 -4.39
N ASN A 194 -3.14 -6.91 -5.63
CA ASN A 194 -3.14 -8.34 -5.89
C ASN A 194 -1.77 -8.98 -5.73
N ILE A 195 -1.75 -10.27 -5.45
CA ILE A 195 -0.51 -11.05 -5.37
C ILE A 195 0.27 -11.02 -6.68
N GLY A 196 1.57 -11.19 -6.58
CA GLY A 196 2.47 -11.26 -7.72
C GLY A 196 3.91 -11.13 -7.31
N THR A 197 4.79 -11.54 -8.21
CA THR A 197 6.24 -11.41 -8.08
C THR A 197 6.74 -10.19 -8.84
N ALA A 198 7.77 -9.54 -8.32
CA ALA A 198 8.41 -8.38 -8.93
C ALA A 198 7.39 -7.27 -9.32
N LYS A 199 6.39 -7.05 -8.47
CA LYS A 199 5.38 -6.00 -8.67
C LYS A 199 6.01 -4.62 -8.54
N ALA A 200 5.61 -3.70 -9.41
CA ALA A 200 6.13 -2.33 -9.39
C ALA A 200 5.74 -1.63 -8.08
N VAL A 201 6.74 -1.02 -7.45
CA VAL A 201 6.59 -0.17 -6.27
C VAL A 201 7.09 1.22 -6.62
N THR A 202 6.24 2.24 -6.43
CA THR A 202 6.56 3.64 -6.70
C THR A 202 6.70 4.41 -5.39
N VAL A 203 7.76 5.19 -5.26
CA VAL A 203 7.94 6.14 -4.17
C VAL A 203 7.18 7.43 -4.50
N ASN A 204 6.06 7.64 -3.84
CA ASN A 204 5.14 8.76 -4.13
C ASN A 204 5.66 10.08 -3.53
N SER A 205 6.24 10.03 -2.35
CA SER A 205 6.81 11.19 -1.68
C SER A 205 8.04 10.84 -0.86
N ILE A 206 8.96 11.80 -0.77
CA ILE A 206 10.11 11.73 0.13
C ILE A 206 10.16 13.06 0.90
N THR A 207 10.09 12.99 2.21
CA THR A 207 10.30 14.13 3.11
C THR A 207 11.65 13.94 3.79
N LEU A 208 12.56 14.88 3.56
CA LEU A 208 13.86 14.88 4.22
C LEU A 208 13.69 15.33 5.68
N VAL A 209 14.44 14.72 6.57
CA VAL A 209 14.47 15.02 8.01
C VAL A 209 15.92 15.20 8.42
N ASP A 210 16.18 16.13 9.33
CA ASP A 210 17.54 16.41 9.80
C ASP A 210 18.24 15.13 10.24
N GLY A 211 19.51 15.04 9.90
CA GLY A 211 20.34 13.89 10.20
C GLY A 211 21.46 14.23 11.18
N ASN A 212 22.60 13.58 11.00
CA ASN A 212 23.76 13.74 11.87
C ASN A 212 24.84 14.63 11.23
N ASN A 213 25.84 14.98 12.01
CA ASN A 213 27.03 15.73 11.60
C ASN A 213 26.71 17.11 10.97
N GLY A 214 25.61 17.73 11.41
CA GLY A 214 25.18 19.04 10.91
C GLY A 214 24.33 18.98 9.64
N GLY A 215 23.88 17.80 9.24
CA GLY A 215 22.96 17.63 8.11
C GLY A 215 21.59 18.17 8.42
N LEU A 216 21.23 19.31 7.82
CA LEU A 216 19.91 19.93 7.89
C LEU A 216 19.13 19.61 6.61
N ALA A 217 17.91 19.09 6.77
CA ALA A 217 17.01 18.76 5.67
C ALA A 217 16.79 19.94 4.71
N SER A 218 16.70 21.15 5.26
CA SER A 218 16.52 22.39 4.49
C SER A 218 17.66 22.71 3.54
N ASN A 219 18.86 22.16 3.76
CA ASN A 219 20.02 22.38 2.89
C ASN A 219 20.05 21.45 1.68
N TYR A 220 19.13 20.51 1.60
CA TYR A 220 19.06 19.49 0.55
C TYR A 220 17.70 19.43 -0.11
N SER A 221 17.67 18.92 -1.32
CA SER A 221 16.46 18.61 -2.06
C SER A 221 16.55 17.23 -2.66
N ILE A 222 15.40 16.58 -2.87
CA ILE A 222 15.28 15.27 -3.52
C ILE A 222 14.01 15.24 -4.35
N SER A 223 14.00 14.56 -5.49
CA SER A 223 12.81 14.29 -6.26
C SER A 223 12.21 12.94 -5.84
N SER A 224 10.91 12.78 -5.98
CA SER A 224 10.18 11.51 -5.83
C SER A 224 9.90 10.86 -7.19
N GLY A 225 9.23 9.71 -7.19
CA GLY A 225 8.87 8.98 -8.42
C GLY A 225 9.84 7.85 -8.77
N GLN A 226 10.81 7.52 -7.90
CA GLN A 226 11.65 6.35 -8.09
C GLN A 226 10.83 5.08 -7.99
N THR A 227 11.23 4.06 -8.75
CA THR A 227 10.56 2.77 -8.78
C THR A 227 11.50 1.64 -8.42
N THR A 228 10.95 0.61 -7.82
CA THR A 228 11.62 -0.67 -7.53
C THR A 228 10.59 -1.79 -7.64
N THR A 229 10.91 -3.00 -7.23
CA THR A 229 9.97 -4.12 -7.22
C THR A 229 10.00 -4.85 -5.88
N ALA A 230 8.86 -5.46 -5.54
CA ALA A 230 8.73 -6.38 -4.41
C ALA A 230 7.57 -7.35 -4.66
N ASP A 231 7.48 -8.40 -3.88
CA ASP A 231 6.44 -9.41 -4.02
C ASP A 231 5.28 -9.16 -3.05
N ILE A 232 4.06 -9.49 -3.51
CA ILE A 232 2.92 -9.70 -2.63
C ILE A 232 2.58 -11.18 -2.66
N SER A 233 2.75 -11.87 -1.53
CA SER A 233 2.42 -13.29 -1.37
C SER A 233 0.98 -13.50 -0.93
N ALA A 234 0.42 -14.67 -1.25
CA ALA A 234 -0.94 -15.02 -0.86
C ALA A 234 -1.12 -15.06 0.66
N LYS A 235 -2.26 -14.55 1.13
CA LYS A 235 -2.66 -14.65 2.53
C LYS A 235 -3.32 -16.00 2.78
N GLN A 236 -2.93 -16.65 3.88
CA GLN A 236 -3.59 -17.88 4.29
C GLN A 236 -4.93 -17.58 4.97
N ILE A 237 -5.99 -18.28 4.56
CA ILE A 237 -7.28 -18.33 5.27
C ILE A 237 -7.61 -19.77 5.62
N THR A 238 -8.36 -19.94 6.72
CA THR A 238 -8.83 -21.26 7.17
C THR A 238 -10.35 -21.26 7.18
N VAL A 239 -10.93 -22.23 6.49
CA VAL A 239 -12.38 -22.45 6.46
C VAL A 239 -12.78 -23.38 7.58
N SER A 240 -13.79 -23.01 8.34
CA SER A 240 -14.33 -23.77 9.46
C SER A 240 -15.84 -23.53 9.63
N GLY A 241 -16.48 -24.26 10.52
CA GLY A 241 -17.90 -24.08 10.84
C GLY A 241 -18.86 -24.83 9.92
N ILE A 242 -18.35 -25.70 9.03
CA ILE A 242 -19.19 -26.61 8.24
C ILE A 242 -19.58 -27.77 9.13
N SER A 243 -20.89 -28.04 9.26
CA SER A 243 -21.41 -29.11 10.07
C SER A 243 -22.47 -29.92 9.32
N ALA A 244 -22.90 -31.01 9.91
CA ALA A 244 -24.00 -31.81 9.42
C ALA A 244 -24.72 -32.48 10.59
N SER A 245 -26.04 -32.60 10.51
CA SER A 245 -26.82 -33.39 11.47
C SER A 245 -26.72 -34.86 11.15
N SER A 246 -26.91 -35.71 12.18
CA SER A 246 -27.06 -37.16 12.01
C SER A 246 -28.29 -37.48 11.12
N LYS A 247 -28.20 -38.57 10.37
CA LYS A 247 -29.32 -39.05 9.55
C LYS A 247 -29.72 -40.48 9.90
N SER A 248 -30.94 -40.85 9.58
CA SER A 248 -31.37 -42.24 9.59
C SER A 248 -30.83 -42.95 8.33
N TYR A 249 -30.50 -44.23 8.46
CA TYR A 249 -30.10 -45.06 7.32
C TYR A 249 -31.14 -45.03 6.21
N ASP A 250 -30.76 -44.67 5.03
CA ASP A 250 -31.61 -44.57 3.83
C ASP A 250 -30.98 -45.30 2.61
N GLY A 251 -29.90 -46.05 2.83
CA GLY A 251 -29.16 -46.75 1.78
C GLY A 251 -28.26 -45.84 0.91
N THR A 252 -28.01 -44.59 1.33
CA THR A 252 -27.19 -43.65 0.57
C THR A 252 -26.10 -43.05 1.44
N THR A 253 -25.02 -42.57 0.82
CA THR A 253 -23.96 -41.78 1.49
C THR A 253 -24.22 -40.28 1.48
N SER A 254 -25.30 -39.81 0.83
CA SER A 254 -25.63 -38.40 0.71
C SER A 254 -25.96 -37.77 2.06
N ILE A 255 -25.53 -36.54 2.28
CA ILE A 255 -25.80 -35.74 3.48
C ILE A 255 -25.94 -34.28 3.09
N THR A 256 -26.83 -33.56 3.72
CA THR A 256 -26.94 -32.10 3.61
C THR A 256 -26.03 -31.48 4.67
N LEU A 257 -25.13 -30.61 4.24
CA LEU A 257 -24.28 -29.84 5.15
C LEU A 257 -25.02 -28.61 5.65
N ASP A 258 -24.80 -28.26 6.91
CA ASP A 258 -25.15 -26.95 7.45
C ASP A 258 -23.93 -26.02 7.27
N THR A 259 -24.12 -24.98 6.49
CA THR A 259 -23.10 -23.97 6.14
C THR A 259 -23.42 -22.59 6.74
N SER A 260 -24.44 -22.49 7.59
CA SER A 260 -24.86 -21.21 8.19
C SER A 260 -23.81 -20.57 9.10
N SER A 261 -22.92 -21.39 9.65
CA SER A 261 -21.84 -20.96 10.56
C SER A 261 -20.45 -20.96 9.89
N VAL A 262 -20.37 -21.03 8.56
CA VAL A 262 -19.09 -21.02 7.85
C VAL A 262 -18.34 -19.72 8.13
N ASN A 263 -17.10 -19.88 8.52
CA ASN A 263 -16.19 -18.79 8.82
C ASN A 263 -14.90 -18.92 7.98
N TYR A 264 -14.49 -17.81 7.37
CA TYR A 264 -13.24 -17.66 6.62
C TYR A 264 -12.23 -16.89 7.49
N ASN A 265 -11.61 -17.60 8.44
CA ASN A 265 -10.67 -16.96 9.36
C ASN A 265 -9.42 -16.45 8.62
N GLY A 266 -9.19 -15.15 8.68
CA GLY A 266 -8.10 -14.46 8.00
C GLY A 266 -8.52 -13.73 6.71
N LEU A 267 -9.78 -13.81 6.27
CA LEU A 267 -10.29 -13.03 5.14
C LEU A 267 -10.14 -11.53 5.42
N VAL A 268 -9.69 -10.79 4.43
CA VAL A 268 -9.59 -9.32 4.50
C VAL A 268 -10.99 -8.72 4.38
N SER A 269 -11.29 -7.77 5.24
CA SER A 269 -12.61 -7.11 5.23
C SER A 269 -12.86 -6.38 3.92
N GLY A 270 -13.98 -6.68 3.28
CA GLY A 270 -14.39 -6.08 2.01
C GLY A 270 -13.96 -6.87 0.77
N ASP A 271 -13.18 -7.95 0.92
CA ASP A 271 -12.87 -8.83 -0.19
C ASP A 271 -14.05 -9.76 -0.52
N ASP A 272 -14.21 -10.05 -1.81
CA ASP A 272 -15.22 -10.97 -2.33
C ASP A 272 -14.65 -12.39 -2.40
N LEU A 273 -15.19 -13.26 -1.51
CA LEU A 273 -14.92 -14.69 -1.50
C LEU A 273 -16.16 -15.46 -1.01
N THR A 274 -16.66 -16.35 -1.84
CA THR A 274 -17.80 -17.22 -1.53
C THR A 274 -17.43 -18.67 -1.73
N GLY A 275 -17.79 -19.53 -0.77
CA GLY A 275 -17.59 -20.98 -0.85
C GLY A 275 -18.88 -21.74 -1.10
N SER A 276 -18.81 -22.81 -1.87
CA SER A 276 -19.85 -23.83 -1.98
C SER A 276 -19.30 -25.18 -1.52
N PHE A 277 -20.15 -25.94 -0.81
CA PHE A 277 -19.72 -27.13 -0.08
C PHE A 277 -20.68 -28.29 -0.34
N SER A 278 -20.12 -29.47 -0.52
CA SER A 278 -20.88 -30.73 -0.58
C SER A 278 -20.22 -31.77 0.31
N GLY A 279 -21.02 -32.64 0.88
CA GLY A 279 -20.56 -33.68 1.79
C GLY A 279 -21.07 -35.06 1.41
N VAL A 280 -20.27 -36.08 1.65
CA VAL A 280 -20.66 -37.47 1.52
C VAL A 280 -20.06 -38.28 2.66
N PHE A 281 -20.85 -39.19 3.24
CA PHE A 281 -20.31 -40.19 4.16
C PHE A 281 -19.33 -41.12 3.43
N VAL A 282 -18.29 -41.58 4.11
CA VAL A 282 -17.32 -42.54 3.57
C VAL A 282 -18.01 -43.85 3.19
N ASN A 283 -19.04 -44.25 3.95
CA ASN A 283 -19.94 -45.39 3.66
C ASN A 283 -21.33 -45.12 4.29
N ASP A 284 -22.34 -45.89 3.92
CA ASP A 284 -23.74 -45.79 4.37
C ASP A 284 -24.03 -46.60 5.63
N ASN A 285 -23.07 -47.31 6.24
CA ASN A 285 -23.32 -48.16 7.40
C ASN A 285 -23.71 -47.38 8.66
N VAL A 286 -24.67 -47.91 9.40
CA VAL A 286 -25.07 -47.37 10.71
C VAL A 286 -23.90 -47.33 11.67
N GLY A 287 -23.80 -46.29 12.47
CA GLY A 287 -22.82 -46.09 13.52
C GLY A 287 -22.65 -44.63 13.93
N THR A 288 -22.00 -44.47 15.06
CA THR A 288 -21.70 -43.15 15.63
C THR A 288 -20.39 -42.57 15.06
N GLY A 289 -20.30 -41.25 14.97
CA GLY A 289 -19.08 -40.55 14.55
C GLY A 289 -18.61 -40.95 13.14
N ARG A 290 -19.51 -41.19 12.22
CA ARG A 290 -19.14 -41.52 10.83
C ARG A 290 -18.53 -40.33 10.14
N VAL A 291 -17.43 -40.59 9.40
CA VAL A 291 -16.67 -39.53 8.66
C VAL A 291 -17.50 -39.09 7.46
N ILE A 292 -17.67 -37.79 7.33
CA ILE A 292 -18.16 -37.10 6.15
C ILE A 292 -16.95 -36.45 5.46
N ASN A 293 -16.71 -36.77 4.20
CA ASN A 293 -15.78 -36.07 3.36
C ASN A 293 -16.46 -34.82 2.79
N ILE A 294 -15.82 -33.66 2.95
CA ILE A 294 -16.31 -32.38 2.47
C ILE A 294 -15.49 -31.98 1.25
N THR A 295 -16.18 -31.66 0.17
CA THR A 295 -15.59 -31.04 -1.03
C THR A 295 -16.00 -29.59 -1.06
N SER A 296 -15.01 -28.70 -1.27
CA SER A 296 -15.18 -27.25 -1.28
C SER A 296 -14.80 -26.68 -2.65
N SER A 297 -15.52 -25.67 -3.10
CA SER A 297 -15.11 -24.83 -4.21
C SER A 297 -15.37 -23.37 -3.86
N TYR A 298 -14.59 -22.45 -4.44
CA TYR A 298 -14.61 -21.04 -4.09
C TYR A 298 -14.70 -20.18 -5.34
N SER A 299 -15.36 -19.04 -5.18
CA SER A 299 -15.51 -18.01 -6.21
C SER A 299 -15.40 -16.62 -5.59
N GLY A 300 -15.26 -15.60 -6.40
CA GLY A 300 -15.11 -14.19 -6.01
C GLY A 300 -13.88 -13.55 -6.67
N ASP A 301 -13.91 -12.24 -6.77
CA ASP A 301 -12.86 -11.48 -7.48
C ASP A 301 -11.49 -11.54 -6.76
N ASP A 302 -11.52 -11.72 -5.44
CA ASP A 302 -10.31 -11.68 -4.62
C ASP A 302 -9.73 -13.07 -4.28
N ILE A 303 -10.35 -14.17 -4.75
CA ILE A 303 -9.94 -15.55 -4.42
C ILE A 303 -8.46 -15.82 -4.72
N GLY A 304 -7.96 -15.24 -5.82
CA GLY A 304 -6.56 -15.41 -6.25
C GLY A 304 -5.53 -14.90 -5.23
N ASN A 305 -5.95 -14.05 -4.29
CA ASN A 305 -5.07 -13.48 -3.28
C ASN A 305 -4.89 -14.35 -2.03
N TYR A 306 -5.53 -15.55 -2.01
CA TYR A 306 -5.57 -16.40 -0.82
C TYR A 306 -5.03 -17.80 -1.06
N ASN A 307 -4.43 -18.36 -0.01
CA ASN A 307 -4.16 -19.78 0.12
C ASN A 307 -5.18 -20.36 1.12
N ILE A 308 -6.11 -21.20 0.61
CA ILE A 308 -7.26 -21.64 1.38
C ILE A 308 -6.98 -23.00 2.01
N ILE A 309 -7.07 -23.08 3.34
CA ILE A 309 -7.06 -24.33 4.10
C ILE A 309 -8.51 -24.74 4.35
N ASN A 310 -8.92 -25.86 3.74
CA ASN A 310 -10.26 -26.37 3.80
C ASN A 310 -10.54 -27.15 5.09
N GLN A 311 -11.80 -27.09 5.55
CA GLN A 311 -12.35 -28.11 6.43
C GLN A 311 -12.73 -29.32 5.58
N ASN A 312 -11.89 -30.35 5.54
CA ASN A 312 -12.06 -31.49 4.64
C ASN A 312 -12.98 -32.59 5.20
N THR A 313 -13.26 -32.58 6.50
CA THR A 313 -14.05 -33.62 7.17
C THR A 313 -14.96 -33.05 8.24
N HIS A 314 -16.04 -33.77 8.48
CA HIS A 314 -16.93 -33.63 9.63
C HIS A 314 -17.39 -35.02 10.11
N PHE A 315 -17.98 -35.10 11.28
CA PHE A 315 -18.48 -36.37 11.86
C PHE A 315 -19.95 -36.22 12.21
N ALA A 316 -20.76 -37.21 11.81
CA ALA A 316 -22.17 -37.34 12.23
C ALA A 316 -22.54 -38.79 12.33
N ASP A 317 -23.68 -39.09 12.97
CA ASP A 317 -24.15 -40.45 13.11
C ASP A 317 -25.02 -40.84 11.93
N ILE A 318 -24.95 -42.14 11.56
CA ILE A 318 -26.00 -42.79 10.79
C ILE A 318 -26.75 -43.69 11.75
N THR A 319 -28.01 -43.34 12.08
CA THR A 319 -28.85 -44.10 12.99
C THR A 319 -29.61 -45.20 12.25
N ILE A 320 -30.10 -46.20 12.98
CA ILE A 320 -30.84 -47.32 12.42
C ILE A 320 -32.04 -46.80 11.60
N GLY A 321 -32.18 -47.28 10.38
CA GLY A 321 -33.30 -46.96 9.50
C GLY A 321 -34.60 -47.65 9.92
N ASN A 322 -35.74 -46.99 9.68
CA ASN A 322 -37.07 -47.54 9.88
C ASN A 322 -37.79 -47.56 8.53
N PRO A 323 -37.56 -48.59 7.70
CA PRO A 323 -38.20 -48.67 6.38
C PRO A 323 -39.70 -48.89 6.52
N THR A 324 -40.45 -48.41 5.53
CA THR A 324 -41.87 -48.69 5.36
C THR A 324 -42.12 -49.43 4.05
N ILE A 325 -43.22 -50.12 3.93
CA ILE A 325 -43.66 -50.79 2.69
C ILE A 325 -44.94 -50.10 2.24
N SER A 326 -44.94 -49.58 1.04
CA SER A 326 -46.10 -48.97 0.36
C SER A 326 -46.52 -49.79 -0.86
N GLY A 327 -47.57 -49.36 -1.56
CA GLY A 327 -48.06 -50.00 -2.80
C GLY A 327 -48.92 -51.21 -2.58
N LEU A 328 -49.17 -51.54 -1.31
CA LEU A 328 -50.08 -52.66 -0.96
C LEU A 328 -51.37 -52.11 -0.42
N SER A 329 -52.55 -52.66 -0.91
CA SER A 329 -53.86 -52.32 -0.44
C SER A 329 -54.75 -53.56 -0.49
N ASN A 330 -55.75 -53.66 0.42
CA ASN A 330 -56.72 -54.75 0.43
C ASN A 330 -57.34 -54.93 -0.94
N GLN A 331 -57.46 -56.15 -1.36
CA GLN A 331 -57.96 -56.55 -2.67
C GLN A 331 -59.08 -57.59 -2.56
N THR A 332 -60.06 -57.44 -3.41
CA THR A 332 -61.07 -58.49 -3.67
C THR A 332 -60.84 -59.03 -5.09
N LYS A 333 -60.68 -60.32 -5.24
CA LYS A 333 -60.36 -60.97 -6.53
C LYS A 333 -61.41 -62.09 -6.78
N SER A 334 -61.69 -62.34 -8.05
CA SER A 334 -62.51 -63.50 -8.47
C SER A 334 -61.63 -64.75 -8.56
N PHE A 335 -62.11 -65.85 -8.13
CA PHE A 335 -61.43 -67.15 -8.22
C PHE A 335 -61.10 -67.60 -9.65
N THR A 336 -61.61 -66.93 -10.66
CA THR A 336 -61.25 -67.18 -12.07
C THR A 336 -59.84 -66.67 -12.40
N THR A 337 -59.26 -65.76 -11.60
CA THR A 337 -57.90 -65.26 -11.76
C THR A 337 -56.96 -66.23 -11.05
N SER A 338 -56.11 -66.95 -11.79
CA SER A 338 -55.28 -68.01 -11.18
C SER A 338 -54.10 -67.51 -10.40
N SER A 339 -53.64 -66.35 -10.67
CA SER A 339 -52.56 -65.73 -9.93
C SER A 339 -52.38 -64.24 -10.27
N TYR A 340 -51.77 -63.48 -9.39
CA TYR A 340 -51.30 -62.10 -9.64
C TYR A 340 -50.05 -61.85 -8.78
N THR A 341 -49.32 -60.79 -9.08
CA THR A 341 -48.07 -60.42 -8.35
C THR A 341 -48.34 -59.19 -7.52
N LEU A 342 -47.94 -59.27 -6.25
CA LEU A 342 -47.87 -58.12 -5.35
C LEU A 342 -46.59 -57.36 -5.62
N THR A 343 -46.66 -56.01 -5.64
CA THR A 343 -45.56 -55.17 -5.78
C THR A 343 -45.50 -54.20 -4.59
N GLY A 344 -44.85 -54.61 -3.51
CA GLY A 344 -44.58 -53.75 -2.39
C GLY A 344 -43.35 -52.87 -2.75
N ILE A 345 -43.42 -51.61 -2.36
CA ILE A 345 -42.36 -50.63 -2.62
C ILE A 345 -41.73 -50.26 -1.25
N PRO A 346 -40.49 -50.66 -0.98
CA PRO A 346 -39.80 -50.24 0.25
C PRO A 346 -39.44 -48.76 0.19
N SER A 347 -39.56 -48.03 1.30
CA SER A 347 -39.15 -46.61 1.38
C SER A 347 -37.65 -46.42 1.24
N ILE A 348 -36.83 -47.43 1.56
CA ILE A 348 -35.41 -47.49 1.27
C ILE A 348 -35.21 -48.37 0.04
N SER A 349 -34.69 -47.83 -1.00
CA SER A 349 -34.54 -48.52 -2.30
C SER A 349 -33.65 -49.76 -2.20
N GLY A 350 -34.08 -50.84 -2.87
CA GLY A 350 -33.31 -52.08 -2.97
C GLY A 350 -33.47 -53.03 -1.79
N LEU A 351 -34.28 -52.70 -0.76
CA LEU A 351 -34.52 -53.63 0.33
C LEU A 351 -35.41 -54.81 -0.13
N PRO A 352 -35.02 -56.05 0.20
CA PRO A 352 -35.79 -57.20 -0.15
C PRO A 352 -37.09 -57.30 0.69
N ILE A 353 -38.22 -57.57 0.04
CA ILE A 353 -39.47 -57.85 0.71
C ILE A 353 -39.71 -59.35 0.66
N VAL A 354 -39.99 -59.92 1.84
CA VAL A 354 -40.37 -61.34 2.00
C VAL A 354 -41.84 -61.39 2.24
N TYR A 355 -42.57 -62.16 1.39
CA TYR A 355 -44.01 -62.32 1.47
C TYR A 355 -44.39 -63.65 2.13
N SER A 356 -45.47 -63.66 2.91
CA SER A 356 -46.06 -64.88 3.48
C SER A 356 -47.57 -64.79 3.52
N SER A 357 -48.21 -65.95 3.47
CA SER A 357 -49.71 -66.10 3.58
C SER A 357 -50.05 -66.62 4.97
N SER A 358 -51.11 -66.08 5.58
CA SER A 358 -51.64 -66.54 6.86
C SER A 358 -52.42 -67.85 6.72
N ASP A 359 -52.87 -68.16 5.50
CA ASP A 359 -53.63 -69.41 5.20
C ASP A 359 -53.31 -69.85 3.77
N THR A 360 -52.48 -70.90 3.68
CA THR A 360 -52.06 -71.48 2.39
C THR A 360 -53.14 -72.36 1.75
N SER A 361 -54.20 -72.66 2.49
CA SER A 361 -55.36 -73.38 1.94
C SER A 361 -56.29 -72.45 1.16
N VAL A 362 -56.24 -71.13 1.38
CA VAL A 362 -56.94 -70.06 0.62
C VAL A 362 -56.09 -69.49 -0.49
N ALA A 363 -54.84 -69.08 -0.18
CA ALA A 363 -53.85 -68.60 -1.19
C ALA A 363 -52.47 -68.88 -0.74
N THR A 364 -51.56 -69.24 -1.68
CA THR A 364 -50.14 -69.29 -1.49
C THR A 364 -49.47 -68.03 -2.07
N VAL A 365 -48.35 -67.62 -1.53
CA VAL A 365 -47.54 -66.51 -2.08
C VAL A 365 -46.10 -66.98 -2.21
N ASN A 366 -45.48 -66.65 -3.34
CA ASN A 366 -44.01 -66.82 -3.49
C ASN A 366 -43.29 -65.77 -2.64
N SER A 367 -42.48 -66.23 -1.70
CA SER A 367 -41.86 -65.38 -0.68
C SER A 367 -40.97 -64.28 -1.28
N ASN A 368 -40.32 -64.48 -2.45
CA ASN A 368 -39.39 -63.55 -3.02
C ASN A 368 -39.96 -62.66 -4.14
N THR A 369 -41.02 -63.23 -4.85
CA THR A 369 -41.57 -62.52 -6.02
C THR A 369 -42.93 -61.87 -5.75
N GLY A 370 -43.58 -62.19 -4.60
CA GLY A 370 -44.90 -61.71 -4.27
C GLY A 370 -45.99 -62.27 -5.19
N LYS A 371 -45.67 -63.32 -5.98
CA LYS A 371 -46.70 -63.96 -6.82
C LYS A 371 -47.67 -64.75 -5.95
N VAL A 372 -48.93 -64.34 -5.93
CA VAL A 372 -50.00 -64.98 -5.21
C VAL A 372 -50.75 -65.98 -6.16
N THR A 373 -50.94 -67.19 -5.67
CA THR A 373 -51.72 -68.23 -6.38
C THR A 373 -52.94 -68.59 -5.52
N PHE A 374 -54.14 -68.52 -6.12
CA PHE A 374 -55.39 -68.87 -5.45
C PHE A 374 -55.52 -70.37 -5.33
N VAL A 375 -55.91 -70.84 -4.12
CA VAL A 375 -56.13 -72.27 -3.83
C VAL A 375 -57.63 -72.53 -3.61
N ASN A 376 -58.31 -71.61 -2.90
CA ASN A 376 -59.74 -71.73 -2.61
C ASN A 376 -60.38 -70.35 -2.44
N VAL A 377 -61.68 -70.26 -2.44
CA VAL A 377 -62.41 -69.06 -2.03
C VAL A 377 -62.29 -68.85 -0.53
N GLY A 378 -62.24 -67.62 -0.09
CA GLY A 378 -62.08 -67.27 1.32
C GLY A 378 -61.31 -65.93 1.50
N SER A 379 -61.01 -65.60 2.74
CA SER A 379 -60.28 -64.40 3.14
C SER A 379 -58.96 -64.82 3.76
N VAL A 380 -57.90 -64.22 3.31
CA VAL A 380 -56.53 -64.49 3.78
C VAL A 380 -55.73 -63.21 3.94
N THR A 381 -54.89 -63.10 4.95
CA THR A 381 -53.97 -62.01 5.13
C THR A 381 -52.60 -62.36 4.52
N ILE A 382 -52.15 -61.57 3.58
CA ILE A 382 -50.78 -61.65 3.07
C ILE A 382 -49.92 -60.61 3.83
N SER A 383 -48.80 -61.04 4.37
CA SER A 383 -47.81 -60.16 4.99
C SER A 383 -46.71 -59.97 4.04
N ALA A 384 -46.23 -58.70 3.93
CA ALA A 384 -45.01 -58.29 3.30
C ALA A 384 -44.09 -57.80 4.40
N ASN A 385 -42.91 -58.41 4.52
CA ASN A 385 -41.95 -58.13 5.61
C ASN A 385 -40.59 -57.80 5.08
N ILE A 386 -40.00 -56.72 5.62
CA ILE A 386 -38.55 -56.41 5.53
C ILE A 386 -37.92 -56.94 6.82
N VAL A 387 -36.96 -57.86 6.69
CA VAL A 387 -36.23 -58.44 7.83
C VAL A 387 -35.18 -57.49 8.31
N SER A 388 -35.08 -57.29 9.64
CA SER A 388 -34.06 -56.39 10.23
C SER A 388 -32.63 -56.81 9.90
N THR A 389 -31.76 -55.85 9.82
CA THR A 389 -30.29 -56.02 9.72
C THR A 389 -29.60 -55.08 10.71
N ILE A 390 -28.28 -54.99 10.64
CA ILE A 390 -27.53 -54.01 11.43
C ILE A 390 -27.88 -52.55 11.05
N ASN A 391 -28.40 -52.33 9.82
CA ASN A 391 -28.63 -50.98 9.29
C ASN A 391 -30.10 -50.51 9.40
N TYR A 392 -31.06 -51.44 9.55
CA TYR A 392 -32.47 -51.07 9.64
C TYR A 392 -33.29 -52.07 10.43
N ASN A 393 -34.38 -51.58 11.03
CA ASN A 393 -35.38 -52.37 11.75
C ASN A 393 -36.26 -53.15 10.77
N SER A 394 -36.87 -54.25 11.27
CA SER A 394 -37.89 -54.95 10.52
C SER A 394 -39.16 -54.12 10.40
N THR A 395 -39.89 -54.31 9.32
CA THR A 395 -41.25 -53.77 9.15
C THR A 395 -42.15 -54.77 8.45
N THR A 396 -43.42 -54.78 8.81
CA THR A 396 -44.37 -55.63 8.21
C THR A 396 -45.62 -54.82 7.75
N SER A 397 -46.00 -55.02 6.52
CA SER A 397 -47.30 -54.51 6.00
C SER A 397 -48.23 -55.68 5.77
N LEU A 398 -49.41 -55.56 6.31
CA LEU A 398 -50.50 -56.59 6.14
C LEU A 398 -51.48 -56.10 5.11
N TYR A 399 -51.96 -57.04 4.31
CA TYR A 399 -52.97 -56.75 3.34
C TYR A 399 -53.98 -57.90 3.26
N LEU A 400 -55.26 -57.55 3.28
CA LEU A 400 -56.33 -58.50 3.20
C LEU A 400 -56.65 -58.83 1.74
N LEU A 401 -56.72 -60.15 1.43
CA LEU A 401 -57.09 -60.61 0.13
C LEU A 401 -58.41 -61.44 0.34
N GLU A 402 -59.46 -60.99 -0.33
CA GLU A 402 -60.73 -61.70 -0.41
C GLU A 402 -60.85 -62.36 -1.77
N ILE A 403 -61.05 -63.65 -1.82
CA ILE A 403 -61.23 -64.42 -3.04
C ILE A 403 -62.69 -64.93 -3.08
N ASN A 404 -63.42 -64.36 -4.02
CA ASN A 404 -64.86 -64.66 -4.17
C ASN A 404 -65.09 -65.50 -5.41
N LEU A 405 -66.20 -66.31 -5.40
CA LEU A 405 -66.68 -66.97 -6.62
C LEU A 405 -66.99 -65.88 -7.68
N ASN A 406 -66.67 -66.16 -8.93
CA ASN A 406 -67.08 -65.29 -10.01
C ASN A 406 -68.60 -65.49 -10.28
N ASN A 407 -69.39 -64.55 -9.82
CA ASN A 407 -70.84 -64.59 -9.99
C ASN A 407 -71.32 -63.89 -11.28
N THR A 408 -70.61 -64.06 -12.39
CA THR A 408 -70.99 -63.42 -13.66
C THR A 408 -72.03 -64.14 -14.49
N ASN A 409 -72.62 -65.27 -14.01
CA ASN A 409 -73.59 -65.98 -14.75
C ASN A 409 -74.91 -66.32 -13.89
N PHE A 410 -75.45 -65.28 -13.25
CA PHE A 410 -76.89 -65.37 -12.91
C PHE A 410 -77.71 -64.66 -13.97
N ASN A 411 -77.83 -65.30 -15.16
CA ASN A 411 -78.92 -64.96 -16.02
C ASN A 411 -80.17 -65.57 -15.45
N SER A 412 -81.26 -64.85 -15.51
CA SER A 412 -82.58 -65.10 -14.91
C SER A 412 -83.30 -66.31 -15.44
N GLU A 413 -82.61 -67.42 -15.68
CA GLU A 413 -83.29 -68.69 -16.02
C GLU A 413 -82.74 -69.84 -15.17
N GLY A 414 -83.51 -70.19 -14.19
CA GLY A 414 -83.60 -71.53 -13.60
C GLY A 414 -82.82 -71.78 -12.31
N SER A 415 -83.57 -71.79 -11.22
CA SER A 415 -83.23 -72.23 -9.84
C SER A 415 -82.67 -73.65 -9.69
N SER A 416 -82.36 -74.38 -10.76
CA SER A 416 -81.89 -75.77 -10.66
C SER A 416 -80.39 -76.00 -10.78
N SER A 417 -79.58 -74.95 -11.17
CA SER A 417 -78.15 -75.08 -11.31
C SER A 417 -77.38 -74.79 -10.02
N ILE A 418 -77.93 -74.05 -9.05
CA ILE A 418 -77.28 -73.67 -7.82
C ILE A 418 -77.06 -74.86 -6.87
N VAL A 419 -78.03 -75.82 -6.87
CA VAL A 419 -77.98 -76.97 -5.95
C VAL A 419 -76.91 -78.00 -6.36
N LYS A 420 -76.51 -78.07 -7.63
CA LYS A 420 -75.44 -78.98 -8.10
C LYS A 420 -74.02 -78.49 -7.83
N GLN A 421 -73.83 -77.17 -7.68
CA GLN A 421 -72.45 -76.62 -7.32
C GLN A 421 -72.19 -76.65 -5.83
N LEU A 422 -73.23 -76.59 -4.98
CA LEU A 422 -73.02 -76.67 -3.55
C LEU A 422 -72.83 -78.15 -3.06
N SER A 423 -73.18 -79.18 -3.85
CA SER A 423 -72.92 -80.56 -3.52
C SER A 423 -71.54 -81.10 -3.86
N VAL A 424 -70.69 -80.31 -4.46
CA VAL A 424 -69.29 -80.65 -4.76
C VAL A 424 -68.32 -80.00 -3.74
N LEU A 425 -68.84 -79.20 -2.79
CA LEU A 425 -68.05 -78.49 -1.76
C LEU A 425 -68.29 -79.05 -0.34
N ASN A 426 -68.79 -80.28 -0.16
CA ASN A 426 -68.78 -81.06 1.06
C ASN A 426 -67.82 -82.22 0.98
#